data_7f4db1957706a6d9ccb95b31b1f27d8c
#
_entry.id   7f4db1957706a6d9ccb95b31b1f27d8c
#
_cell.length_a   1.000
_cell.length_b   1.000
_cell.length_c   1.000
_cell.angle_alpha   90.00
_cell.angle_beta   90.00
_cell.angle_gamma   90.00
#
_symmetry.space_group_name_H-M   'P 1'
#
loop_
_entity.id
_entity.type
_entity.pdbx_description
1 polymer ?
#
loop_
_entity_poly.entity_id
_entity_poly.type
_entity_poly.pdbx_seq_one_letter_code
_entity_poly.pdbx_strand_id
1 'polypeptide(L)'
;MAPENAPVTTPTRTEDAPSLTGTEEIVQRHGTDLGTGLSEAEVASRQERFGPNELRSTPPAPAWKVFLAQFADPLVYLLLVAIVISIVAWVVEGASGLPVDAIVIVAIVILNAVVGFIQEGKAADAVAALADMTQAQATVLREGRRLQVPSDEVVVGDVLVLAEGDAVAADARLVAVGGLRVQESALTGEAESVDKSTAVLEDEAGIGDQVNMVFKGTD
;
A
#
# COMPACT_ATOMS: atom_id res chain seq x y z
N MET A 1 -12.40 -12.13 -25.98
CA MET A 1 -13.51 -12.24 -25.04
C MET A 1 -13.00 -11.73 -23.71
N ALA A 2 -13.24 -10.44 -23.44
CA ALA A 2 -12.75 -9.76 -22.24
C ALA A 2 -13.60 -10.18 -21.04
N PRO A 3 -13.03 -10.34 -19.83
CA PRO A 3 -13.83 -10.63 -18.65
C PRO A 3 -14.61 -9.38 -18.26
N GLU A 4 -15.91 -9.58 -18.18
CA GLU A 4 -16.96 -8.70 -17.71
C GLU A 4 -16.61 -8.10 -16.34
N ASN A 5 -16.63 -6.78 -16.26
CA ASN A 5 -16.49 -6.01 -15.03
C ASN A 5 -17.56 -6.49 -14.02
N ALA A 6 -17.11 -7.12 -12.96
CA ALA A 6 -17.95 -7.31 -11.78
C ALA A 6 -18.32 -5.93 -11.22
N PRO A 7 -19.60 -5.67 -10.90
CA PRO A 7 -19.99 -4.39 -10.35
C PRO A 7 -19.32 -4.20 -8.98
N VAL A 8 -18.60 -3.07 -8.84
CA VAL A 8 -18.17 -2.56 -7.55
C VAL A 8 -19.45 -2.29 -6.76
N THR A 9 -19.77 -3.16 -5.83
CA THR A 9 -20.86 -2.93 -4.88
C THR A 9 -20.43 -1.80 -3.95
N THR A 10 -20.84 -0.59 -4.27
CA THR A 10 -20.82 0.55 -3.35
C THR A 10 -21.67 0.15 -2.14
N PRO A 11 -21.17 0.24 -0.90
CA PRO A 11 -21.99 0.00 0.28
C PRO A 11 -23.01 1.14 0.37
N THR A 12 -24.24 0.84 -0.01
CA THR A 12 -25.37 1.76 0.10
C THR A 12 -25.94 1.66 1.50
N ARG A 13 -25.46 2.54 2.40
CA ARG A 13 -26.27 2.96 3.55
C ARG A 13 -25.72 4.25 4.12
N THR A 14 -26.34 5.32 3.77
CA THR A 14 -26.12 6.71 4.24
C THR A 14 -26.15 6.83 5.78
N GLU A 15 -26.89 5.96 6.46
CA GLU A 15 -27.05 5.95 7.92
C GLU A 15 -25.82 5.42 8.69
N ASP A 16 -24.85 4.79 8.02
CA ASP A 16 -23.67 4.19 8.66
C ASP A 16 -22.38 5.03 8.49
N ALA A 17 -22.46 6.21 7.85
CA ALA A 17 -21.29 7.05 7.63
C ALA A 17 -20.77 7.63 8.96
N PRO A 18 -19.48 7.48 9.29
CA PRO A 18 -18.93 7.97 10.57
C PRO A 18 -19.11 9.47 10.77
N SER A 19 -19.13 10.26 9.70
CA SER A 19 -19.35 11.72 9.73
C SER A 19 -20.75 12.12 10.14
N LEU A 20 -21.75 11.27 9.87
CA LEU A 20 -23.18 11.50 10.21
C LEU A 20 -23.54 10.85 11.57
N THR A 21 -22.63 10.12 12.18
CA THR A 21 -22.87 9.38 13.43
C THR A 21 -22.30 10.12 14.62
N GLY A 22 -23.04 10.10 15.74
CA GLY A 22 -22.60 10.69 17.01
C GLY A 22 -21.38 9.99 17.58
N THR A 23 -20.53 10.73 18.30
CA THR A 23 -19.29 10.18 18.87
C THR A 23 -19.55 9.02 19.83
N GLU A 24 -20.57 9.08 20.67
CA GLU A 24 -20.92 8.02 21.62
C GLU A 24 -21.31 6.73 20.90
N GLU A 25 -22.08 6.82 19.82
CA GLU A 25 -22.49 5.67 19.01
C GLU A 25 -21.30 5.04 18.29
N ILE A 26 -20.38 5.86 17.74
CA ILE A 26 -19.14 5.35 17.12
C ILE A 26 -18.29 4.59 18.13
N VAL A 27 -18.10 5.14 19.32
CA VAL A 27 -17.34 4.51 20.41
C VAL A 27 -17.96 3.17 20.80
N GLN A 28 -19.29 3.12 20.97
CA GLN A 28 -20.01 1.87 21.28
C GLN A 28 -19.90 0.86 20.13
N ARG A 29 -20.08 1.30 18.87
CA ARG A 29 -19.99 0.44 17.68
C ARG A 29 -18.63 -0.24 17.56
N HIS A 30 -17.56 0.47 17.91
CA HIS A 30 -16.21 -0.07 17.88
C HIS A 30 -15.79 -0.77 19.19
N GLY A 31 -16.63 -0.73 20.23
CA GLY A 31 -16.31 -1.32 21.52
C GLY A 31 -15.05 -0.74 22.14
N THR A 32 -14.84 0.57 21.96
CA THR A 32 -13.64 1.27 22.40
C THR A 32 -13.92 2.06 23.68
N ASP A 33 -12.99 2.10 24.62
CA ASP A 33 -13.01 2.99 25.76
C ASP A 33 -12.06 4.18 25.50
N LEU A 34 -12.59 5.40 25.55
CA LEU A 34 -11.79 6.60 25.27
C LEU A 34 -10.77 6.94 26.36
N GLY A 35 -10.92 6.40 27.57
CA GLY A 35 -10.03 6.63 28.69
C GLY A 35 -8.88 5.63 28.75
N THR A 36 -9.13 4.39 28.36
CA THR A 36 -8.13 3.29 28.42
C THR A 36 -7.67 2.83 27.05
N GLY A 37 -8.45 3.03 26.00
CA GLY A 37 -8.20 2.45 24.68
C GLY A 37 -8.46 0.95 24.64
N LEU A 38 -7.90 0.29 23.63
CA LEU A 38 -8.00 -1.18 23.46
C LEU A 38 -6.99 -1.91 24.34
N SER A 39 -7.32 -3.16 24.71
CA SER A 39 -6.37 -4.09 25.32
C SER A 39 -5.48 -4.75 24.24
N GLU A 40 -4.29 -5.24 24.62
CA GLU A 40 -3.41 -6.00 23.71
C GLU A 40 -4.12 -7.20 23.06
N ALA A 41 -4.94 -7.94 23.83
CA ALA A 41 -5.69 -9.08 23.31
C ALA A 41 -6.71 -8.67 22.23
N GLU A 42 -7.38 -7.53 22.42
CA GLU A 42 -8.32 -7.00 21.45
C GLU A 42 -7.61 -6.49 20.19
N VAL A 43 -6.45 -5.83 20.34
CA VAL A 43 -5.61 -5.40 19.22
C VAL A 43 -5.19 -6.60 18.37
N ALA A 44 -4.66 -7.68 18.98
CA ALA A 44 -4.26 -8.89 18.27
C ALA A 44 -5.43 -9.53 17.50
N SER A 45 -6.60 -9.63 18.16
CA SER A 45 -7.82 -10.16 17.53
C SER A 45 -8.27 -9.34 16.31
N ARG A 46 -8.19 -8.00 16.43
CA ARG A 46 -8.56 -7.09 15.33
C ARG A 46 -7.55 -7.13 14.19
N GLN A 47 -6.27 -7.26 14.50
CA GLN A 47 -5.21 -7.39 13.51
C GLN A 47 -5.35 -8.69 12.70
N GLU A 48 -5.72 -9.81 13.35
CA GLU A 48 -6.05 -11.06 12.66
C GLU A 48 -7.30 -10.94 11.78
N ARG A 49 -8.30 -10.18 12.22
CA ARG A 49 -9.58 -10.04 11.54
C ARG A 49 -9.53 -9.09 10.35
N PHE A 50 -8.89 -7.94 10.50
CA PHE A 50 -8.91 -6.84 9.53
C PHE A 50 -7.62 -6.72 8.72
N GLY A 51 -6.52 -7.34 9.18
CA GLY A 51 -5.20 -7.21 8.60
C GLY A 51 -4.52 -5.88 8.98
N PRO A 52 -3.33 -5.63 8.42
CA PRO A 52 -2.58 -4.40 8.66
C PRO A 52 -3.27 -3.19 8.02
N ASN A 53 -3.08 -2.01 8.61
CA ASN A 53 -3.58 -0.75 8.08
C ASN A 53 -2.71 -0.26 6.92
N GLU A 54 -2.73 -1.00 5.83
CA GLU A 54 -2.01 -0.66 4.59
C GLU A 54 -3.02 -0.29 3.48
N LEU A 55 -2.64 0.70 2.67
CA LEU A 55 -3.31 0.89 1.39
C LEU A 55 -3.02 -0.35 0.54
N ARG A 56 -4.04 -0.92 -0.09
CA ARG A 56 -3.90 -2.13 -0.93
C ARG A 56 -2.80 -1.92 -1.95
N SER A 57 -1.60 -2.40 -1.64
CA SER A 57 -0.51 -2.48 -2.60
C SER A 57 -0.75 -3.70 -3.50
N THR A 58 -0.45 -3.56 -4.78
CA THR A 58 -0.45 -4.71 -5.68
C THR A 58 0.61 -5.70 -5.19
N PRO A 59 0.26 -6.96 -4.94
CA PRO A 59 1.25 -7.93 -4.49
C PRO A 59 2.42 -8.00 -5.48
N PRO A 60 3.66 -8.14 -5.00
CA PRO A 60 4.83 -8.19 -5.85
C PRO A 60 4.68 -9.31 -6.87
N ALA A 61 5.14 -9.07 -8.10
CA ALA A 61 5.08 -10.05 -9.16
C ALA A 61 5.85 -11.33 -8.75
N PRO A 62 5.32 -12.53 -9.00
CA PRO A 62 6.01 -13.76 -8.63
C PRO A 62 7.36 -13.85 -9.35
N ALA A 63 8.38 -14.37 -8.66
CA ALA A 63 9.78 -14.38 -9.10
C ALA A 63 9.99 -14.94 -10.53
N TRP A 64 9.20 -15.94 -10.92
CA TRP A 64 9.29 -16.50 -12.27
C TRP A 64 8.84 -15.51 -13.37
N LYS A 65 7.88 -14.60 -13.09
CA LYS A 65 7.49 -13.55 -14.03
C LYS A 65 8.57 -12.49 -14.16
N VAL A 66 9.19 -12.11 -13.04
CA VAL A 66 10.32 -11.16 -13.03
C VAL A 66 11.48 -11.74 -13.81
N PHE A 67 11.80 -13.04 -13.63
CA PHE A 67 12.84 -13.72 -14.40
C PHE A 67 12.51 -13.78 -15.90
N LEU A 68 11.28 -14.12 -16.27
CA LEU A 68 10.87 -14.13 -17.69
C LEU A 68 10.87 -12.74 -18.33
N ALA A 69 10.60 -11.70 -17.56
CA ALA A 69 10.66 -10.32 -18.03
C ALA A 69 12.06 -9.91 -18.51
N GLN A 70 13.13 -10.55 -17.97
CA GLN A 70 14.50 -10.32 -18.43
C GLN A 70 14.71 -10.67 -19.92
N PHE A 71 13.85 -11.54 -20.47
CA PHE A 71 13.92 -11.91 -21.88
C PHE A 71 13.11 -10.96 -22.80
N ALA A 72 12.41 -10.00 -22.24
CA ALA A 72 11.63 -9.01 -22.99
C ALA A 72 12.44 -7.73 -23.34
N ASP A 73 13.76 -7.77 -23.13
CA ASP A 73 14.67 -6.68 -23.48
C ASP A 73 14.99 -6.68 -25.00
N PRO A 74 15.00 -5.50 -25.67
CA PRO A 74 15.35 -5.40 -27.09
C PRO A 74 16.70 -5.99 -27.45
N LEU A 75 17.71 -5.88 -26.58
CA LEU A 75 19.02 -6.47 -26.78
C LEU A 75 18.96 -8.00 -26.75
N VAL A 76 18.17 -8.57 -25.86
CA VAL A 76 17.95 -10.03 -25.80
C VAL A 76 17.27 -10.52 -27.07
N TYR A 77 16.28 -9.79 -27.61
CA TYR A 77 15.67 -10.15 -28.91
C TYR A 77 16.71 -10.18 -30.04
N LEU A 78 17.62 -9.22 -30.06
CA LEU A 78 18.69 -9.21 -31.05
C LEU A 78 19.61 -10.44 -30.91
N LEU A 79 19.93 -10.82 -29.67
CA LEU A 79 20.72 -12.03 -29.39
C LEU A 79 19.97 -13.32 -29.78
N LEU A 80 18.65 -13.39 -29.55
CA LEU A 80 17.81 -14.50 -29.98
C LEU A 80 17.81 -14.64 -31.52
N VAL A 81 17.74 -13.53 -32.25
CA VAL A 81 17.90 -13.53 -33.72
C VAL A 81 19.28 -14.02 -34.12
N ALA A 82 20.33 -13.61 -33.42
CA ALA A 82 21.71 -14.09 -33.69
C ALA A 82 21.85 -15.59 -33.45
N ILE A 83 21.20 -16.15 -32.41
CA ILE A 83 21.14 -17.60 -32.17
C ILE A 83 20.51 -18.33 -33.36
N VAL A 84 19.37 -17.82 -33.86
CA VAL A 84 18.69 -18.42 -35.01
C VAL A 84 19.59 -18.41 -36.25
N ILE A 85 20.22 -17.27 -36.53
CA ILE A 85 21.17 -17.14 -37.67
C ILE A 85 22.32 -18.13 -37.51
N SER A 86 22.93 -18.22 -36.32
CA SER A 86 24.05 -19.14 -36.05
C SER A 86 23.65 -20.61 -36.24
N ILE A 87 22.46 -21.01 -35.79
CA ILE A 87 21.93 -22.35 -35.99
C ILE A 87 21.70 -22.64 -37.48
N VAL A 88 21.12 -21.68 -38.24
CA VAL A 88 20.90 -21.81 -39.67
C VAL A 88 22.23 -21.96 -40.42
N ALA A 89 23.23 -21.17 -40.10
CA ALA A 89 24.58 -21.26 -40.67
C ALA A 89 25.19 -22.63 -40.42
N TRP A 90 25.14 -23.11 -39.17
CA TRP A 90 25.64 -24.45 -38.81
C TRP A 90 24.95 -25.59 -39.58
N VAL A 91 23.64 -25.49 -39.78
CA VAL A 91 22.89 -26.47 -40.60
C VAL A 91 23.31 -26.43 -42.07
N VAL A 92 23.47 -25.23 -42.65
CA VAL A 92 23.91 -25.05 -44.05
C VAL A 92 25.32 -25.57 -44.28
N GLU A 93 26.20 -25.47 -43.29
CA GLU A 93 27.55 -25.98 -43.31
C GLU A 93 27.63 -27.55 -43.12
N GLY A 94 26.47 -28.20 -43.06
CA GLY A 94 26.38 -29.66 -42.98
C GLY A 94 26.25 -30.20 -41.55
N ALA A 95 25.96 -29.38 -40.57
CA ALA A 95 25.70 -29.71 -39.16
C ALA A 95 26.81 -30.60 -38.54
N SER A 96 28.09 -30.36 -38.90
CA SER A 96 29.24 -31.08 -38.40
C SER A 96 29.72 -30.50 -37.06
N GLY A 97 29.79 -31.35 -36.02
CA GLY A 97 30.20 -30.91 -34.67
C GLY A 97 29.12 -30.19 -33.89
N LEU A 98 29.50 -29.44 -32.85
CA LEU A 98 28.59 -28.67 -32.02
C LEU A 98 28.44 -27.25 -32.58
N PRO A 99 27.25 -26.64 -32.50
CA PRO A 99 27.03 -25.24 -32.87
C PRO A 99 27.56 -24.30 -31.77
N VAL A 100 28.91 -24.19 -31.69
CA VAL A 100 29.59 -23.50 -30.57
C VAL A 100 29.15 -22.05 -30.44
N ASP A 101 29.01 -21.35 -31.56
CA ASP A 101 28.60 -19.94 -31.56
C ASP A 101 27.19 -19.74 -30.95
N ALA A 102 26.23 -20.59 -31.36
CA ALA A 102 24.88 -20.55 -30.78
C ALA A 102 24.90 -20.88 -29.27
N ILE A 103 25.70 -21.88 -28.85
CA ILE A 103 25.84 -22.27 -27.42
C ILE A 103 26.41 -21.11 -26.62
N VAL A 104 27.45 -20.45 -27.12
CA VAL A 104 28.05 -19.29 -26.43
C VAL A 104 27.05 -18.14 -26.28
N ILE A 105 26.29 -17.82 -27.35
CA ILE A 105 25.28 -16.76 -27.29
C ILE A 105 24.18 -17.13 -26.29
N VAL A 106 23.70 -18.38 -26.27
CA VAL A 106 22.72 -18.86 -25.28
C VAL A 106 23.24 -18.70 -23.86
N ALA A 107 24.51 -19.08 -23.63
CA ALA A 107 25.14 -18.94 -22.31
C ALA A 107 25.19 -17.47 -21.85
N ILE A 108 25.50 -16.54 -22.78
CA ILE A 108 25.51 -15.10 -22.52
C ILE A 108 24.09 -14.60 -22.19
N VAL A 109 23.08 -15.03 -22.93
CA VAL A 109 21.67 -14.65 -22.69
C VAL A 109 21.22 -15.12 -21.30
N ILE A 110 21.53 -16.37 -20.94
CA ILE A 110 21.17 -16.91 -19.62
C ILE A 110 21.90 -16.16 -18.51
N LEU A 111 23.21 -15.92 -18.68
CA LEU A 111 23.99 -15.17 -17.70
C LEU A 111 23.43 -13.75 -17.51
N ASN A 112 23.10 -13.07 -18.60
CA ASN A 112 22.49 -11.74 -18.54
C ASN A 112 21.15 -11.77 -17.81
N ALA A 113 20.29 -12.73 -18.10
CA ALA A 113 19.00 -12.89 -17.41
C ALA A 113 19.15 -13.15 -15.90
N VAL A 114 20.13 -13.97 -15.50
CA VAL A 114 20.44 -14.23 -14.09
C VAL A 114 20.95 -12.98 -13.39
N VAL A 115 21.88 -12.26 -14.01
CA VAL A 115 22.42 -11.00 -13.46
C VAL A 115 21.33 -9.95 -13.33
N GLY A 116 20.49 -9.76 -14.37
CA GLY A 116 19.37 -8.83 -14.36
C GLY A 116 18.37 -9.16 -13.26
N PHE A 117 17.99 -10.42 -13.11
CA PHE A 117 17.10 -10.89 -12.05
C PHE A 117 17.63 -10.57 -10.63
N ILE A 118 18.94 -10.81 -10.41
CA ILE A 118 19.58 -10.50 -9.12
C ILE A 118 19.62 -8.99 -8.87
N GLN A 119 19.91 -8.19 -9.89
CA GLN A 119 19.97 -6.73 -9.77
C GLN A 119 18.59 -6.14 -9.49
N GLU A 120 17.54 -6.62 -10.17
CA GLU A 120 16.17 -6.19 -9.95
C GLU A 120 15.68 -6.56 -8.54
N GLY A 121 15.98 -7.76 -8.06
CA GLY A 121 15.68 -8.16 -6.68
C GLY A 121 16.33 -7.25 -5.65
N LYS A 122 17.63 -6.96 -5.79
CA LYS A 122 18.33 -6.04 -4.89
C LYS A 122 17.79 -4.61 -4.93
N ALA A 123 17.36 -4.14 -6.10
CA ALA A 123 16.74 -2.82 -6.25
C ALA A 123 15.38 -2.77 -5.55
N ALA A 124 14.55 -3.83 -5.71
CA ALA A 124 13.27 -3.95 -5.02
C ALA A 124 13.44 -3.99 -3.49
N ASP A 125 14.40 -4.76 -2.99
CA ASP A 125 14.71 -4.84 -1.55
C ASP A 125 15.16 -3.48 -0.99
N ALA A 126 15.99 -2.74 -1.74
CA ALA A 126 16.44 -1.41 -1.33
C ALA A 126 15.28 -0.40 -1.26
N VAL A 127 14.35 -0.44 -2.21
CA VAL A 127 13.14 0.40 -2.21
C VAL A 127 12.24 0.03 -1.03
N ALA A 128 12.03 -1.26 -0.76
CA ALA A 128 11.25 -1.72 0.40
C ALA A 128 11.87 -1.24 1.73
N ALA A 129 13.19 -1.39 1.89
CA ALA A 129 13.87 -0.92 3.08
C ALA A 129 13.75 0.60 3.30
N LEU A 130 13.77 1.40 2.23
CA LEU A 130 13.53 2.84 2.31
C LEU A 130 12.08 3.16 2.71
N ALA A 131 11.10 2.41 2.17
CA ALA A 131 9.69 2.56 2.53
C ALA A 131 9.47 2.27 4.03
N ASP A 132 10.09 1.20 4.56
CA ASP A 132 10.03 0.86 5.98
C ASP A 132 10.66 1.95 6.87
N MET A 133 11.76 2.58 6.43
CA MET A 133 12.41 3.67 7.18
C MET A 133 11.58 4.96 7.23
N THR A 134 10.70 5.16 6.26
CA THR A 134 9.81 6.35 6.16
C THR A 134 8.40 6.07 6.68
N GLN A 135 8.17 4.90 7.27
CA GLN A 135 6.86 4.53 7.80
C GLN A 135 6.41 5.50 8.89
N ALA A 136 5.24 6.10 8.68
CA ALA A 136 4.67 7.03 9.63
C ALA A 136 4.39 6.32 10.96
N GLN A 137 4.71 6.99 12.08
CA GLN A 137 4.37 6.53 13.42
C GLN A 137 3.03 7.13 13.84
N ALA A 138 2.22 6.35 14.55
CA ALA A 138 0.98 6.78 15.15
C ALA A 138 1.10 6.77 16.66
N THR A 139 0.57 7.78 17.34
CA THR A 139 0.37 7.73 18.79
C THR A 139 -1.04 7.20 19.06
N VAL A 140 -1.13 6.06 19.72
CA VAL A 140 -2.39 5.40 20.10
C VAL A 140 -2.52 5.33 21.62
N LEU A 141 -3.76 5.32 22.11
CA LEU A 141 -4.06 5.01 23.51
C LEU A 141 -4.45 3.54 23.61
N ARG A 142 -3.65 2.75 24.33
CA ARG A 142 -3.91 1.32 24.62
C ARG A 142 -3.61 1.06 26.09
N GLU A 143 -4.44 0.32 26.77
CA GLU A 143 -4.32 -0.01 28.22
C GLU A 143 -4.05 1.22 29.11
N GLY A 144 -4.67 2.36 28.78
CA GLY A 144 -4.49 3.62 29.51
C GLY A 144 -3.15 4.32 29.29
N ARG A 145 -2.36 3.87 28.31
CA ARG A 145 -1.03 4.44 27.98
C ARG A 145 -0.99 4.92 26.53
N ARG A 146 -0.31 6.04 26.33
CA ARG A 146 0.03 6.50 24.98
C ARG A 146 1.24 5.74 24.50
N LEU A 147 1.08 5.05 23.37
CA LEU A 147 2.12 4.24 22.74
C LEU A 147 2.35 4.75 21.32
N GLN A 148 3.61 4.82 20.89
CA GLN A 148 3.95 5.02 19.48
C GLN A 148 4.01 3.65 18.81
N VAL A 149 3.26 3.48 17.73
CA VAL A 149 3.21 2.26 16.92
C VAL A 149 3.39 2.62 15.45
N PRO A 150 3.94 1.73 14.63
CA PRO A 150 3.91 1.90 13.17
C PRO A 150 2.47 2.07 12.67
N SER A 151 2.28 2.89 11.62
CA SER A 151 0.93 3.19 11.13
C SER A 151 0.17 1.96 10.63
N ASP A 152 0.86 0.91 10.17
CA ASP A 152 0.29 -0.36 9.74
C ASP A 152 -0.20 -1.24 10.90
N GLU A 153 0.28 -1.01 12.12
CA GLU A 153 -0.17 -1.69 13.33
C GLU A 153 -1.42 -1.04 13.98
N VAL A 154 -1.87 0.09 13.44
CA VAL A 154 -3.13 0.71 13.88
C VAL A 154 -4.31 -0.16 13.47
N VAL A 155 -5.20 -0.47 14.40
CA VAL A 155 -6.37 -1.31 14.15
C VAL A 155 -7.68 -0.54 14.26
N VAL A 156 -8.74 -1.06 13.64
CA VAL A 156 -10.08 -0.48 13.73
C VAL A 156 -10.51 -0.39 15.20
N GLY A 157 -10.88 0.81 15.65
CA GLY A 157 -11.29 1.12 17.02
C GLY A 157 -10.15 1.54 17.94
N ASP A 158 -8.92 1.71 17.45
CA ASP A 158 -7.87 2.41 18.19
C ASP A 158 -8.26 3.87 18.45
N VAL A 159 -7.83 4.40 19.57
CA VAL A 159 -7.91 5.82 19.88
C VAL A 159 -6.60 6.48 19.43
N LEU A 160 -6.65 7.24 18.34
CA LEU A 160 -5.51 8.03 17.86
C LEU A 160 -5.39 9.31 18.70
N VAL A 161 -4.16 9.65 19.07
CA VAL A 161 -3.81 10.91 19.70
C VAL A 161 -2.96 11.71 18.72
N LEU A 162 -3.52 12.78 18.18
CA LEU A 162 -2.85 13.65 17.22
C LEU A 162 -2.25 14.86 17.92
N ALA A 163 -1.02 15.19 17.58
CA ALA A 163 -0.31 16.39 17.99
C ALA A 163 0.10 17.21 16.76
N GLU A 164 0.52 18.46 16.97
CA GLU A 164 0.99 19.33 15.90
C GLU A 164 2.19 18.72 15.17
N GLY A 165 2.09 18.62 13.85
CA GLY A 165 3.12 18.03 12.98
C GLY A 165 3.02 16.51 12.80
N ASP A 166 2.04 15.86 13.42
CA ASP A 166 1.82 14.42 13.20
C ASP A 166 1.10 14.19 11.86
N ALA A 167 1.57 13.20 11.10
CA ALA A 167 0.82 12.68 9.97
C ALA A 167 -0.32 11.79 10.47
N VAL A 168 -1.50 11.92 9.87
CA VAL A 168 -2.67 11.09 10.19
C VAL A 168 -2.43 9.66 9.70
N ALA A 169 -2.35 8.70 10.62
CA ALA A 169 -2.00 7.32 10.32
C ALA A 169 -3.16 6.47 9.79
N ALA A 170 -4.39 6.83 10.10
CA ALA A 170 -5.60 6.10 9.68
C ALA A 170 -6.80 7.06 9.61
N ASP A 171 -7.80 6.69 8.81
CA ASP A 171 -9.07 7.40 8.80
C ASP A 171 -9.73 7.30 10.18
N ALA A 172 -10.09 8.45 10.77
CA ALA A 172 -10.66 8.47 12.11
C ALA A 172 -11.76 9.53 12.27
N ARG A 173 -12.74 9.21 13.11
CA ARG A 173 -13.78 10.14 13.59
C ARG A 173 -13.25 10.89 14.80
N LEU A 174 -13.30 12.20 14.73
CA LEU A 174 -12.85 13.05 15.83
C LEU A 174 -13.83 13.00 17.00
N VAL A 175 -13.34 12.67 18.18
CA VAL A 175 -14.11 12.59 19.42
C VAL A 175 -13.82 13.76 20.37
N ALA A 176 -12.65 14.37 20.25
CA ALA A 176 -12.26 15.59 20.96
C ALA A 176 -11.28 16.40 20.09
N VAL A 177 -11.40 17.71 20.13
CA VAL A 177 -10.50 18.63 19.40
C VAL A 177 -10.13 19.81 20.29
N GLY A 178 -8.91 20.30 20.14
CA GLY A 178 -8.41 21.50 20.83
C GLY A 178 -7.87 22.54 19.85
N GLY A 179 -8.66 22.92 18.82
CA GLY A 179 -8.22 23.83 17.77
C GLY A 179 -7.40 23.13 16.68
N LEU A 180 -7.76 21.89 16.35
CA LEU A 180 -7.11 21.10 15.32
C LEU A 180 -7.37 21.67 13.93
N ARG A 181 -6.31 21.86 13.15
CA ARG A 181 -6.34 22.16 11.72
C ARG A 181 -5.55 21.08 10.99
N VAL A 182 -6.07 20.61 9.86
CA VAL A 182 -5.46 19.55 9.08
C VAL A 182 -5.27 20.02 7.65
N GLN A 183 -4.11 19.76 7.09
CA GLN A 183 -3.82 20.02 5.69
C GLN A 183 -4.22 18.79 4.86
N GLU A 184 -5.27 18.94 4.07
CA GLU A 184 -5.85 17.85 3.27
C GLU A 184 -5.48 17.92 1.79
N SER A 185 -4.42 18.66 1.45
CA SER A 185 -3.97 18.89 0.07
C SER A 185 -3.67 17.60 -0.71
N ALA A 186 -3.23 16.56 -0.03
CA ALA A 186 -3.00 15.25 -0.64
C ALA A 186 -4.28 14.58 -1.16
N LEU A 187 -5.45 14.92 -0.60
CA LEU A 187 -6.75 14.34 -0.95
C LEU A 187 -7.59 15.27 -1.82
N THR A 188 -7.62 16.56 -1.48
CA THR A 188 -8.49 17.55 -2.13
C THR A 188 -7.77 18.32 -3.24
N GLY A 189 -6.44 18.37 -3.20
CA GLY A 189 -5.61 19.23 -4.05
C GLY A 189 -5.58 20.69 -3.60
N GLU A 190 -6.30 21.07 -2.52
CA GLU A 190 -6.33 22.40 -1.97
C GLU A 190 -5.26 22.58 -0.88
N ALA A 191 -4.49 23.67 -0.95
CA ALA A 191 -3.39 23.92 -0.02
C ALA A 191 -3.83 24.59 1.29
N GLU A 192 -5.12 24.89 1.47
CA GLU A 192 -5.65 25.53 2.66
C GLU A 192 -5.94 24.49 3.75
N SER A 193 -5.51 24.77 4.98
CA SER A 193 -5.79 23.89 6.14
C SER A 193 -7.25 24.02 6.57
N VAL A 194 -7.89 22.91 6.86
CA VAL A 194 -9.30 22.80 7.27
C VAL A 194 -9.40 22.79 8.79
N ASP A 195 -10.21 23.68 9.37
CA ASP A 195 -10.54 23.66 10.79
C ASP A 195 -11.44 22.46 11.11
N LYS A 196 -11.01 21.63 12.04
CA LYS A 196 -11.73 20.41 12.43
C LYS A 196 -12.60 20.59 13.66
N SER A 197 -13.72 19.89 13.70
CA SER A 197 -14.67 19.92 14.82
C SER A 197 -15.21 18.52 15.14
N THR A 198 -15.91 18.35 16.25
CA THR A 198 -16.58 17.10 16.61
C THR A 198 -18.06 17.08 16.23
N ALA A 199 -18.59 18.16 15.64
CA ALA A 199 -19.99 18.26 15.28
C ALA A 199 -20.40 17.15 14.30
N VAL A 200 -21.58 16.58 14.50
CA VAL A 200 -22.16 15.61 13.57
C VAL A 200 -22.64 16.37 12.34
N LEU A 201 -22.34 15.87 11.15
CA LEU A 201 -22.84 16.45 9.90
C LEU A 201 -24.31 16.07 9.71
N GLU A 202 -25.10 16.97 9.13
CA GLU A 202 -26.52 16.74 8.85
C GLU A 202 -26.71 15.92 7.56
N ASP A 203 -25.83 16.12 6.58
CA ASP A 203 -25.88 15.49 5.27
C ASP A 203 -24.52 14.88 4.90
N GLU A 204 -24.52 13.96 3.92
CA GLU A 204 -23.28 13.45 3.30
C GLU A 204 -22.50 14.60 2.67
N ALA A 205 -21.21 14.66 3.02
CA ALA A 205 -20.28 15.65 2.51
C ALA A 205 -19.11 14.97 1.78
N GLY A 206 -18.51 15.69 0.84
CA GLY A 206 -17.27 15.26 0.22
C GLY A 206 -16.15 15.11 1.26
N ILE A 207 -15.09 14.36 0.93
CA ILE A 207 -13.99 14.10 1.88
C ILE A 207 -13.43 15.39 2.46
N GLY A 208 -13.19 16.42 1.66
CA GLY A 208 -12.66 17.72 2.11
C GLY A 208 -13.62 18.53 2.98
N ASP A 209 -14.92 18.23 2.94
CA ASP A 209 -15.95 18.93 3.71
C ASP A 209 -16.30 18.20 5.03
N GLN A 210 -15.71 17.02 5.27
CA GLN A 210 -15.94 16.24 6.50
C GLN A 210 -15.11 16.79 7.64
N VAL A 211 -15.55 17.91 8.21
CA VAL A 211 -14.83 18.61 9.29
C VAL A 211 -14.66 17.80 10.58
N ASN A 212 -15.42 16.72 10.74
CA ASN A 212 -15.39 15.85 11.91
C ASN A 212 -14.64 14.52 11.69
N MET A 213 -13.99 14.40 10.55
CA MET A 213 -13.14 13.28 10.19
C MET A 213 -11.70 13.76 9.92
N VAL A 214 -10.75 12.85 10.10
CA VAL A 214 -9.37 12.96 9.59
C VAL A 214 -9.07 11.75 8.73
N PHE A 215 -8.18 11.91 7.76
CA PHE A 215 -7.92 10.89 6.75
C PHE A 215 -6.44 10.54 6.68
N LYS A 216 -6.14 9.27 6.43
CA LYS A 216 -4.76 8.77 6.33
C LYS A 216 -3.97 9.53 5.25
N GLY A 217 -2.78 9.97 5.65
CA GLY A 217 -1.84 10.67 4.76
C GLY A 217 -2.06 12.18 4.66
N THR A 218 -2.88 12.76 5.54
CA THR A 218 -2.98 14.20 5.79
C THR A 218 -2.13 14.59 7.01
N ASP A 219 -1.87 15.88 7.24
CA ASP A 219 -1.00 16.43 8.28
C ASP A 219 -1.51 17.76 8.85
#